data_c98204ffac10d40310eeb08b68478c4c
#
_entry.id   c98204ffac10d40310eeb08b68478c4c
#
_cell.length_a   1.000
_cell.length_b   1.000
_cell.length_c   1.000
_cell.angle_alpha   90.00
_cell.angle_beta   90.00
_cell.angle_gamma   90.00
#
_symmetry.space_group_name_H-M   'P 1'
#
loop_
_entity.id
_entity.type
_entity.pdbx_description
1 polymer ?
#
loop_
_entity_poly.entity_id
_entity_poly.type
_entity_poly.pdbx_seq_one_letter_code
_entity_poly.pdbx_strand_id
1 'polypeptide(L)'
;MSVVSKAVDWAVRTAEDDSHGYDQTIRWGPDYDCSSFVIMAYKQAGVPLTSTYTGNMRNDFLNHGFKDVTSQINLTNGGGLIAGDVLLNVANHTAMCVGNGRIVQASKNELGRVTGGRTGDQTGKEIYIGYYYRPAYGWDYVLRYATQESAPTPAPTPTDDAKPNDDYYIVQKGDTLWGIAERFLGSGALYPLLQQINGLRGTQVYPGMMLLLHPEAAEPEKPSEPEPEPEPTPEPEPEIPTGSYMIALKVLKYGDRNATVKQIQRLLIATGFAMPKYGADGEYGTETVEAVKKFQIQNGIPANGAVDKNTMLKLLGE
;
A
#
# COMPACT_ATOMS: atom_id res chain seq x y z
N MET A 1 6.82 19.04 -5.83
CA MET A 1 5.79 18.23 -5.14
C MET A 1 4.70 19.14 -4.63
N SER A 2 3.42 18.77 -4.82
CA SER A 2 2.28 19.48 -4.27
C SER A 2 2.20 19.35 -2.74
N VAL A 3 1.39 20.19 -2.08
CA VAL A 3 1.12 20.08 -0.63
C VAL A 3 0.58 18.68 -0.30
N VAL A 4 -0.40 18.20 -1.07
CA VAL A 4 -1.00 16.88 -0.87
C VAL A 4 0.04 15.77 -1.01
N SER A 5 0.86 15.81 -2.06
CA SER A 5 1.92 14.82 -2.27
C SER A 5 2.92 14.78 -1.12
N LYS A 6 3.34 15.95 -0.60
CA LYS A 6 4.25 16.02 0.57
C LYS A 6 3.61 15.47 1.84
N ALA A 7 2.33 15.78 2.08
CA ALA A 7 1.61 15.30 3.27
C ALA A 7 1.44 13.78 3.25
N VAL A 8 1.04 13.22 2.10
CA VAL A 8 0.89 11.77 1.91
C VAL A 8 2.23 11.05 2.05
N ASP A 9 3.28 11.56 1.41
CA ASP A 9 4.62 10.99 1.46
C ASP A 9 5.19 10.99 2.90
N TRP A 10 5.00 12.07 3.65
CA TRP A 10 5.39 12.11 5.06
C TRP A 10 4.60 11.08 5.88
N ALA A 11 3.29 10.99 5.69
CA ALA A 11 2.44 10.05 6.44
C ALA A 11 2.78 8.59 6.15
N VAL A 12 3.06 8.27 4.88
CA VAL A 12 3.49 6.92 4.46
C VAL A 12 4.83 6.56 5.08
N ARG A 13 5.84 7.43 4.97
CA ARG A 13 7.17 7.17 5.56
C ARG A 13 7.12 7.04 7.09
N THR A 14 6.33 7.85 7.77
CA THR A 14 6.16 7.74 9.22
C THR A 14 5.47 6.43 9.62
N ALA A 15 4.54 5.92 8.79
CA ALA A 15 3.89 4.63 9.03
C ALA A 15 4.77 3.42 8.67
N GLU A 16 5.86 3.61 7.93
CA GLU A 16 6.84 2.58 7.57
C GLU A 16 8.07 2.62 8.48
N ASP A 17 8.16 3.60 9.36
CA ASP A 17 9.26 3.79 10.31
C ASP A 17 8.83 3.39 11.71
N ASP A 18 9.25 2.21 12.16
CA ASP A 18 8.94 1.64 13.47
C ASP A 18 9.45 2.48 14.66
N SER A 19 10.23 3.56 14.42
CA SER A 19 10.63 4.51 15.47
C SER A 19 9.49 5.43 15.91
N HIS A 20 8.36 5.40 15.21
CA HIS A 20 7.14 6.16 15.48
C HIS A 20 6.00 5.23 15.92
N GLY A 21 5.40 5.49 17.06
CA GLY A 21 4.30 4.70 17.61
C GLY A 21 3.08 5.55 17.96
N TYR A 22 2.17 4.96 18.73
CA TYR A 22 0.95 5.61 19.15
C TYR A 22 0.98 6.01 20.63
N ASP A 23 0.84 7.30 20.92
CA ASP A 23 0.59 7.81 22.27
C ASP A 23 -0.24 9.10 22.23
N GLN A 24 -1.21 9.26 23.18
CA GLN A 24 -1.99 10.51 23.33
C GLN A 24 -1.34 11.52 24.25
N THR A 25 -0.29 11.17 24.98
CA THR A 25 0.44 12.07 25.88
C THR A 25 1.65 12.67 25.17
N ILE A 26 2.49 11.80 24.57
CA ILE A 26 3.65 12.19 23.75
C ILE A 26 3.25 12.06 22.28
N ARG A 27 2.54 13.07 21.76
CA ARG A 27 1.79 12.95 20.51
C ARG A 27 2.22 13.89 19.39
N TRP A 28 3.32 14.61 19.53
CA TRP A 28 3.83 15.55 18.54
C TRP A 28 5.23 15.18 18.05
N GLY A 29 5.56 13.89 18.13
CA GLY A 29 6.82 13.28 17.82
C GLY A 29 7.62 12.88 19.07
N PRO A 30 8.29 11.72 19.07
CA PRO A 30 8.33 10.75 17.97
C PRO A 30 7.03 9.96 17.77
N ASP A 31 6.17 9.82 18.80
CA ASP A 31 4.89 9.14 18.72
C ASP A 31 3.75 10.12 18.38
N TYR A 32 2.65 9.60 17.87
CA TYR A 32 1.50 10.38 17.44
C TYR A 32 0.20 9.71 17.88
N ASP A 33 -0.85 10.50 18.14
CA ASP A 33 -2.22 9.99 18.11
C ASP A 33 -2.85 10.20 16.73
N CYS A 34 -4.10 9.76 16.54
CA CYS A 34 -4.77 9.85 15.26
C CYS A 34 -4.83 11.29 14.72
N SER A 35 -5.11 12.27 15.59
CA SER A 35 -5.26 13.66 15.18
C SER A 35 -3.91 14.35 14.95
N SER A 36 -2.97 14.19 15.85
CA SER A 36 -1.63 14.79 15.71
C SER A 36 -0.90 14.25 14.51
N PHE A 37 -1.05 12.96 14.19
CA PHE A 37 -0.47 12.33 13.00
C PHE A 37 -0.94 13.01 11.71
N VAL A 38 -2.26 13.14 11.51
CA VAL A 38 -2.81 13.77 10.31
C VAL A 38 -2.50 15.28 10.26
N ILE A 39 -2.56 15.97 11.40
CA ILE A 39 -2.20 17.38 11.49
C ILE A 39 -0.72 17.59 11.13
N MET A 40 0.18 16.77 11.67
CA MET A 40 1.62 16.87 11.38
C MET A 40 1.92 16.57 9.92
N ALA A 41 1.27 15.63 9.28
CA ALA A 41 1.45 15.36 7.86
C ALA A 41 1.24 16.63 7.01
N TYR A 42 0.18 17.37 7.27
CA TYR A 42 -0.08 18.62 6.56
C TYR A 42 0.80 19.80 7.02
N LYS A 43 1.19 19.85 8.30
CA LYS A 43 2.17 20.86 8.77
C LYS A 43 3.53 20.67 8.11
N GLN A 44 4.00 19.44 7.95
CA GLN A 44 5.23 19.12 7.23
C GLN A 44 5.15 19.45 5.73
N ALA A 45 3.94 19.44 5.19
CA ALA A 45 3.68 19.89 3.82
C ALA A 45 3.59 21.41 3.68
N GLY A 46 3.68 22.18 4.78
CA GLY A 46 3.66 23.64 4.81
C GLY A 46 2.29 24.26 5.06
N VAL A 47 1.29 23.50 5.49
CA VAL A 47 -0.03 24.04 5.90
C VAL A 47 0.03 24.45 7.36
N PRO A 48 -0.22 25.72 7.74
CA PRO A 48 -0.04 26.22 9.10
C PRO A 48 -1.22 25.88 10.03
N LEU A 49 -1.55 24.59 10.13
CA LEU A 49 -2.64 24.10 10.98
C LEU A 49 -2.38 24.39 12.46
N THR A 50 -3.42 24.72 13.20
CA THR A 50 -3.39 25.05 14.62
C THR A 50 -4.21 24.11 15.49
N SER A 51 -5.01 23.24 14.87
CA SER A 51 -5.80 22.23 15.57
C SER A 51 -4.92 21.28 16.39
N THR A 52 -5.49 20.77 17.47
CA THR A 52 -4.78 19.89 18.41
C THR A 52 -5.50 18.58 18.69
N TYR A 53 -6.74 18.41 18.24
CA TYR A 53 -7.52 17.18 18.39
C TYR A 53 -8.65 17.14 17.37
N THR A 54 -9.29 15.98 17.19
CA THR A 54 -10.32 15.75 16.18
C THR A 54 -11.47 16.76 16.22
N GLY A 55 -11.90 17.19 17.42
CA GLY A 55 -13.03 18.10 17.58
C GLY A 55 -12.83 19.50 17.00
N ASN A 56 -11.59 19.97 16.84
CA ASN A 56 -11.30 21.27 16.25
C ASN A 56 -10.67 21.21 14.84
N MET A 57 -10.39 19.99 14.32
CA MET A 57 -9.77 19.80 13.01
C MET A 57 -10.61 20.36 11.87
N ARG A 58 -11.93 20.09 11.86
CA ARG A 58 -12.77 20.51 10.73
C ARG A 58 -12.66 22.00 10.42
N ASN A 59 -12.88 22.84 11.44
CA ASN A 59 -12.86 24.29 11.26
C ASN A 59 -11.45 24.81 10.89
N ASP A 60 -10.42 24.27 11.54
CA ASP A 60 -9.04 24.65 11.26
C ASP A 60 -8.65 24.29 9.83
N PHE A 61 -8.94 23.08 9.38
CA PHE A 61 -8.63 22.62 8.04
C PHE A 61 -9.38 23.45 6.97
N LEU A 62 -10.68 23.72 7.17
CA LEU A 62 -11.46 24.56 6.26
C LEU A 62 -10.87 25.97 6.14
N ASN A 63 -10.38 26.54 7.24
CA ASN A 63 -9.73 27.86 7.25
C ASN A 63 -8.35 27.85 6.57
N HIS A 64 -7.75 26.68 6.38
CA HIS A 64 -6.42 26.51 5.78
C HIS A 64 -6.45 25.80 4.43
N GLY A 65 -7.50 26.04 3.63
CA GLY A 65 -7.54 25.65 2.23
C GLY A 65 -8.15 24.27 1.94
N PHE A 66 -8.75 23.64 2.94
CA PHE A 66 -9.54 22.42 2.70
C PHE A 66 -10.98 22.75 2.32
N LYS A 67 -11.64 21.82 1.66
CA LYS A 67 -13.06 21.83 1.36
C LYS A 67 -13.71 20.58 1.95
N ASP A 68 -14.92 20.72 2.44
CA ASP A 68 -15.76 19.59 2.83
C ASP A 68 -16.33 18.94 1.57
N VAL A 69 -15.90 17.72 1.30
CA VAL A 69 -16.33 16.93 0.11
C VAL A 69 -17.15 15.70 0.52
N THR A 70 -17.64 15.65 1.75
CA THR A 70 -18.35 14.50 2.32
C THR A 70 -19.50 14.00 1.42
N SER A 71 -20.28 14.93 0.85
CA SER A 71 -21.38 14.59 -0.05
C SER A 71 -20.97 13.94 -1.38
N GLN A 72 -19.69 14.04 -1.73
CA GLN A 72 -19.14 13.47 -2.96
C GLN A 72 -18.57 12.05 -2.73
N ILE A 73 -18.52 11.60 -1.48
CA ILE A 73 -17.86 10.37 -1.07
C ILE A 73 -18.89 9.33 -0.64
N ASN A 74 -18.75 8.12 -1.14
CA ASN A 74 -19.49 6.99 -0.61
C ASN A 74 -18.81 6.47 0.69
N LEU A 75 -19.27 6.96 1.83
CA LEU A 75 -18.70 6.59 3.14
C LEU A 75 -18.92 5.11 3.52
N THR A 76 -19.71 4.35 2.77
CA THR A 76 -19.87 2.91 3.04
C THR A 76 -18.66 2.12 2.55
N ASN A 77 -18.05 2.53 1.44
CA ASN A 77 -16.99 1.79 0.78
C ASN A 77 -15.76 2.64 0.39
N GLY A 78 -15.77 3.93 0.70
CA GLY A 78 -14.68 4.86 0.37
C GLY A 78 -14.65 5.30 -1.09
N GLY A 79 -15.70 5.03 -1.88
CA GLY A 79 -15.76 5.46 -3.27
C GLY A 79 -15.72 6.99 -3.39
N GLY A 80 -14.86 7.51 -4.26
CA GLY A 80 -14.64 8.95 -4.46
C GLY A 80 -13.51 9.54 -3.61
N LEU A 81 -12.92 8.78 -2.66
CA LEU A 81 -11.72 9.19 -1.94
C LEU A 81 -10.50 9.25 -2.86
N ILE A 82 -9.72 10.28 -2.70
CA ILE A 82 -8.42 10.45 -3.36
C ILE A 82 -7.29 10.62 -2.34
N ALA A 83 -6.04 10.44 -2.76
CA ALA A 83 -4.89 10.63 -1.89
C ALA A 83 -4.88 12.04 -1.28
N GLY A 84 -4.65 12.13 0.02
CA GLY A 84 -4.70 13.35 0.81
C GLY A 84 -6.06 13.69 1.42
N ASP A 85 -7.15 13.00 1.06
CA ASP A 85 -8.43 13.21 1.74
C ASP A 85 -8.32 12.81 3.22
N VAL A 86 -8.80 13.69 4.09
CA VAL A 86 -8.84 13.47 5.54
C VAL A 86 -10.22 12.99 5.93
N LEU A 87 -10.29 11.77 6.43
CA LEU A 87 -11.47 11.17 7.04
C LEU A 87 -11.54 11.60 8.49
N LEU A 88 -12.63 12.21 8.92
CA LEU A 88 -12.79 12.74 10.26
C LEU A 88 -14.09 12.28 10.91
N ASN A 89 -13.98 11.67 12.08
CA ASN A 89 -15.04 11.61 13.08
C ASN A 89 -14.64 12.54 14.24
N VAL A 90 -15.39 13.58 14.47
CA VAL A 90 -15.01 14.65 15.41
C VAL A 90 -14.88 14.21 16.86
N ALA A 91 -15.57 13.16 17.24
CA ALA A 91 -15.57 12.63 18.60
C ALA A 91 -14.52 11.53 18.83
N ASN A 92 -14.12 10.80 17.77
CA ASN A 92 -13.44 9.55 17.97
C ASN A 92 -12.11 9.41 17.24
N HIS A 93 -12.02 9.76 15.93
CA HIS A 93 -10.89 9.32 15.12
C HIS A 93 -10.72 10.13 13.84
N THR A 94 -9.51 10.08 13.30
CA THR A 94 -9.20 10.60 11.97
C THR A 94 -8.17 9.73 11.27
N ALA A 95 -8.20 9.72 9.94
CA ALA A 95 -7.28 9.01 9.07
C ALA A 95 -7.07 9.81 7.79
N MET A 96 -6.02 9.50 7.04
CA MET A 96 -5.75 10.10 5.73
C MET A 96 -5.83 9.04 4.64
N CYS A 97 -6.52 9.34 3.53
CA CYS A 97 -6.46 8.51 2.34
C CYS A 97 -5.08 8.63 1.67
N VAL A 98 -4.45 7.51 1.35
CA VAL A 98 -3.19 7.46 0.61
C VAL A 98 -3.36 6.99 -0.84
N GLY A 99 -4.61 6.91 -1.31
CA GLY A 99 -4.95 6.40 -2.63
C GLY A 99 -5.23 4.89 -2.65
N ASN A 100 -5.68 4.40 -3.80
CA ASN A 100 -5.92 2.96 -4.06
C ASN A 100 -6.80 2.25 -3.01
N GLY A 101 -7.82 2.96 -2.48
CA GLY A 101 -8.69 2.41 -1.43
C GLY A 101 -7.99 2.17 -0.09
N ARG A 102 -6.82 2.78 0.14
CA ARG A 102 -6.05 2.65 1.38
C ARG A 102 -6.06 3.94 2.19
N ILE A 103 -5.97 3.78 3.49
CA ILE A 103 -5.83 4.87 4.45
C ILE A 103 -4.63 4.62 5.35
N VAL A 104 -4.02 5.69 5.82
CA VAL A 104 -3.00 5.68 6.87
C VAL A 104 -3.58 6.29 8.13
N GLN A 105 -3.25 5.72 9.28
CA GLN A 105 -3.77 6.16 10.57
C GLN A 105 -2.87 5.75 11.73
N ALA A 106 -2.88 6.53 12.80
CA ALA A 106 -2.38 6.13 14.12
C ALA A 106 -3.56 5.64 14.96
N SER A 107 -3.46 4.47 15.60
CA SER A 107 -4.60 3.77 16.20
C SER A 107 -4.47 3.54 17.70
N LYS A 108 -3.63 2.60 18.16
CA LYS A 108 -3.41 2.23 19.56
C LYS A 108 -2.00 1.69 19.72
N ASN A 109 -1.43 1.82 20.92
CA ASN A 109 -0.12 1.26 21.26
C ASN A 109 -0.14 -0.28 21.36
N GLU A 110 1.02 -0.88 21.60
CA GLU A 110 1.22 -2.33 21.74
C GLU A 110 0.38 -2.98 22.84
N LEU A 111 -0.07 -2.20 23.82
CA LEU A 111 -0.95 -2.65 24.90
C LEU A 111 -2.45 -2.55 24.54
N GLY A 112 -2.78 -2.10 23.31
CA GLY A 112 -4.15 -1.83 22.90
C GLY A 112 -4.77 -0.60 23.57
N ARG A 113 -3.92 0.29 24.13
CA ARG A 113 -4.31 1.49 24.90
C ARG A 113 -4.00 2.76 24.11
N VAL A 114 -4.43 3.88 24.66
CA VAL A 114 -4.20 5.21 24.07
C VAL A 114 -3.01 5.95 24.69
N THR A 115 -2.51 5.46 25.83
CA THR A 115 -1.35 6.01 26.55
C THR A 115 -0.54 4.90 27.23
N GLY A 116 0.71 5.21 27.59
CA GLY A 116 1.54 4.33 28.42
C GLY A 116 2.16 3.16 27.66
N GLY A 117 2.23 3.24 26.34
CA GLY A 117 3.03 2.37 25.51
C GLY A 117 4.52 2.74 25.52
N ARG A 118 5.30 2.00 24.79
CA ARG A 118 6.70 2.31 24.50
C ARG A 118 6.76 3.23 23.28
N THR A 119 7.76 4.07 23.23
CA THR A 119 8.04 4.86 22.01
C THR A 119 8.36 3.96 20.82
N GLY A 120 7.81 4.30 19.65
CA GLY A 120 7.91 3.51 18.44
C GLY A 120 6.79 2.48 18.28
N ASP A 121 6.67 1.90 17.10
CA ASP A 121 5.66 0.87 16.78
C ASP A 121 6.24 -0.53 17.00
N GLN A 122 5.82 -1.18 18.09
CA GLN A 122 6.22 -2.54 18.42
C GLN A 122 5.39 -3.61 17.73
N THR A 123 4.32 -3.23 17.08
CA THR A 123 3.33 -4.16 16.51
C THR A 123 3.21 -4.09 15.00
N GLY A 124 3.73 -3.05 14.38
CA GLY A 124 3.50 -2.69 12.97
C GLY A 124 2.04 -2.29 12.71
N LYS A 125 1.30 -1.86 13.78
CA LYS A 125 -0.12 -1.49 13.71
C LYS A 125 -0.49 -0.30 14.56
N GLU A 126 0.47 0.35 15.16
CA GLU A 126 0.25 1.57 15.94
C GLU A 126 0.05 2.75 14.99
N ILE A 127 0.96 2.89 14.01
CA ILE A 127 0.77 3.74 12.85
C ILE A 127 0.89 2.85 11.61
N TYR A 128 -0.17 2.72 10.83
CA TYR A 128 -0.17 1.75 9.74
C TYR A 128 -1.00 2.18 8.54
N ILE A 129 -0.70 1.57 7.41
CA ILE A 129 -1.47 1.72 6.17
C ILE A 129 -2.36 0.49 6.01
N GLY A 130 -3.67 0.70 5.99
CA GLY A 130 -4.69 -0.34 5.81
C GLY A 130 -5.65 -0.03 4.68
N TYR A 131 -6.56 -0.97 4.40
CA TYR A 131 -7.68 -0.69 3.50
C TYR A 131 -8.68 0.25 4.17
N TYR A 132 -9.39 1.04 3.34
CA TYR A 132 -10.52 1.82 3.81
C TYR A 132 -11.51 0.91 4.55
N TYR A 133 -12.01 1.39 5.65
CA TYR A 133 -13.10 0.78 6.39
C TYR A 133 -14.02 1.88 6.93
N ARG A 134 -15.29 1.54 7.15
CA ARG A 134 -16.21 2.40 7.87
C ARG A 134 -16.25 1.93 9.33
N PRO A 135 -15.78 2.73 10.30
CA PRO A 135 -15.87 2.39 11.71
C PRO A 135 -17.35 2.36 12.16
N ALA A 136 -17.63 1.69 13.28
CA ALA A 136 -19.00 1.58 13.81
C ALA A 136 -19.62 2.95 14.14
N TYR A 137 -18.79 3.92 14.56
CA TYR A 137 -19.21 5.31 14.80
C TYR A 137 -19.30 6.16 13.53
N GLY A 138 -18.93 5.62 12.36
CA GLY A 138 -18.95 6.32 11.07
C GLY A 138 -17.86 7.38 10.92
N TRP A 139 -17.83 7.97 9.71
CA TRP A 139 -17.09 9.19 9.41
C TRP A 139 -18.08 10.34 9.30
N ASP A 140 -17.82 11.48 9.97
CA ASP A 140 -18.67 12.65 9.90
C ASP A 140 -18.35 13.50 8.68
N TYR A 141 -17.04 13.63 8.36
CA TYR A 141 -16.57 14.50 7.29
C TYR A 141 -15.45 13.85 6.49
N VAL A 142 -15.36 14.27 5.23
CA VAL A 142 -14.17 14.11 4.38
C VAL A 142 -13.71 15.49 3.96
N LEU A 143 -12.47 15.84 4.35
CA LEU A 143 -11.88 17.14 4.07
C LEU A 143 -10.78 16.96 3.01
N ARG A 144 -10.89 17.70 1.91
CA ARG A 144 -9.96 17.68 0.77
C ARG A 144 -9.22 18.99 0.66
N TYR A 145 -7.89 18.94 0.63
CA TYR A 145 -7.09 20.14 0.39
C TYR A 145 -7.31 20.65 -1.03
N ALA A 146 -7.75 21.90 -1.15
CA ALA A 146 -7.91 22.53 -2.45
C ALA A 146 -6.52 22.87 -3.01
N THR A 147 -6.04 22.11 -3.97
CA THR A 147 -4.87 22.53 -4.76
C THR A 147 -5.20 23.90 -5.38
N GLN A 148 -4.28 24.86 -5.26
CA GLN A 148 -4.36 26.08 -6.06
C GLN A 148 -4.01 25.71 -7.53
N GLU A 149 -4.88 24.97 -8.15
CA GLU A 149 -4.96 24.91 -9.60
C GLU A 149 -6.23 25.61 -10.02
N SER A 150 -6.00 26.65 -10.87
CA SER A 150 -6.96 27.48 -11.58
C SER A 150 -8.41 26.96 -11.64
N ALA A 151 -9.36 27.93 -11.55
CA ALA A 151 -10.80 27.76 -11.71
C ALA A 151 -11.20 26.60 -12.65
N PRO A 152 -12.32 25.91 -12.39
CA PRO A 152 -12.72 24.77 -13.17
C PRO A 152 -12.83 25.17 -14.64
N THR A 153 -11.86 24.78 -15.44
CA THR A 153 -12.01 24.67 -16.88
C THR A 153 -13.13 23.67 -17.09
N PRO A 154 -14.16 23.97 -17.90
CA PRO A 154 -15.20 23.00 -18.23
C PRO A 154 -14.53 21.72 -18.71
N ALA A 155 -15.04 20.58 -18.25
CA ALA A 155 -14.55 19.26 -18.59
C ALA A 155 -14.19 19.22 -20.09
N PRO A 156 -12.97 18.83 -20.47
CA PRO A 156 -12.68 18.59 -21.85
C PRO A 156 -13.61 17.47 -22.35
N THR A 157 -14.32 17.78 -23.40
CA THR A 157 -14.98 16.78 -24.27
C THR A 157 -13.96 15.67 -24.51
N PRO A 158 -14.34 14.38 -24.48
CA PRO A 158 -13.38 13.31 -24.65
C PRO A 158 -12.76 13.42 -26.04
N THR A 159 -11.55 13.94 -26.11
CA THR A 159 -10.68 13.76 -27.24
C THR A 159 -9.85 12.51 -26.97
N ASP A 160 -9.89 11.61 -27.93
CA ASP A 160 -9.30 10.26 -27.96
C ASP A 160 -7.77 10.22 -27.91
N ASP A 161 -7.08 11.30 -27.48
CA ASP A 161 -5.64 11.50 -27.63
C ASP A 161 -4.88 11.75 -26.32
N ALA A 162 -5.39 11.37 -25.14
CA ALA A 162 -4.54 11.26 -23.98
C ALA A 162 -3.86 9.89 -24.03
N LYS A 163 -2.63 9.84 -24.57
CA LYS A 163 -1.76 8.67 -24.37
C LYS A 163 -1.66 8.41 -22.87
N PRO A 164 -2.11 7.24 -22.38
CA PRO A 164 -1.86 6.82 -21.02
C PRO A 164 -0.35 6.81 -20.82
N ASN A 165 0.14 7.30 -19.70
CA ASN A 165 1.42 6.85 -19.21
C ASN A 165 1.31 5.33 -19.09
N ASP A 166 2.21 4.55 -19.72
CA ASP A 166 2.09 3.09 -19.83
C ASP A 166 1.97 2.38 -18.46
N ASP A 167 2.20 3.10 -17.36
CA ASP A 167 2.27 2.58 -16.01
C ASP A 167 0.96 2.69 -15.21
N TYR A 168 0.14 3.73 -15.44
CA TYR A 168 -1.04 4.03 -14.63
C TYR A 168 -2.23 4.43 -15.49
N TYR A 169 -3.43 4.02 -15.05
CA TYR A 169 -4.69 4.43 -15.66
C TYR A 169 -5.62 5.06 -14.62
N ILE A 170 -6.23 6.19 -14.97
CA ILE A 170 -7.27 6.81 -14.14
C ILE A 170 -8.63 6.33 -14.63
N VAL A 171 -9.32 5.57 -13.78
CA VAL A 171 -10.63 4.99 -14.06
C VAL A 171 -11.63 6.09 -14.45
N GLN A 172 -12.30 5.90 -15.57
CA GLN A 172 -13.32 6.80 -16.08
C GLN A 172 -14.73 6.32 -15.69
N LYS A 173 -15.72 7.21 -15.83
CA LYS A 173 -17.12 6.86 -15.58
C LYS A 173 -17.58 5.79 -16.58
N GLY A 174 -18.03 4.64 -16.05
CA GLY A 174 -18.48 3.51 -16.85
C GLY A 174 -17.43 2.42 -17.05
N ASP A 175 -16.19 2.64 -16.63
CA ASP A 175 -15.16 1.60 -16.67
C ASP A 175 -15.49 0.45 -15.73
N THR A 176 -15.05 -0.73 -16.15
CA THR A 176 -15.01 -1.94 -15.33
C THR A 176 -13.59 -2.45 -15.29
N LEU A 177 -13.22 -3.15 -14.22
CA LEU A 177 -11.89 -3.73 -14.09
C LEU A 177 -11.58 -4.71 -15.24
N TRP A 178 -12.62 -5.41 -15.71
CA TRP A 178 -12.54 -6.28 -16.88
C TRP A 178 -12.23 -5.49 -18.17
N GLY A 179 -12.97 -4.39 -18.40
CA GLY A 179 -12.76 -3.53 -19.58
C GLY A 179 -11.39 -2.84 -19.58
N ILE A 180 -10.91 -2.44 -18.40
CA ILE A 180 -9.56 -1.87 -18.24
C ILE A 180 -8.50 -2.93 -18.53
N ALA A 181 -8.65 -4.16 -18.02
CA ALA A 181 -7.75 -5.27 -18.32
C ALA A 181 -7.74 -5.62 -19.82
N GLU A 182 -8.92 -5.63 -20.47
CA GLU A 182 -9.03 -5.84 -21.92
C GLU A 182 -8.24 -4.79 -22.70
N ARG A 183 -8.41 -3.52 -22.33
CA ARG A 183 -7.83 -2.36 -23.04
C ARG A 183 -6.31 -2.27 -22.85
N PHE A 184 -5.80 -2.50 -21.66
CA PHE A 184 -4.39 -2.22 -21.31
C PHE A 184 -3.53 -3.46 -21.16
N LEU A 185 -4.11 -4.62 -20.82
CA LEU A 185 -3.41 -5.89 -20.67
C LEU A 185 -3.69 -6.84 -21.84
N GLY A 186 -4.54 -6.43 -22.81
CA GLY A 186 -4.87 -7.22 -23.99
C GLY A 186 -5.88 -8.35 -23.74
N SER A 187 -6.37 -8.53 -22.51
CA SER A 187 -7.41 -9.51 -22.18
C SER A 187 -8.16 -9.13 -20.91
N GLY A 188 -9.48 -9.05 -20.99
CA GLY A 188 -10.33 -8.82 -19.81
C GLY A 188 -10.20 -9.91 -18.76
N ALA A 189 -9.86 -11.14 -19.14
CA ALA A 189 -9.57 -12.23 -18.22
C ALA A 189 -8.38 -11.94 -17.27
N LEU A 190 -7.56 -10.92 -17.56
CA LEU A 190 -6.46 -10.45 -16.72
C LEU A 190 -6.89 -9.47 -15.64
N TYR A 191 -8.19 -9.16 -15.49
CA TYR A 191 -8.66 -8.31 -14.40
C TYR A 191 -8.22 -8.78 -12.98
N PRO A 192 -8.03 -10.09 -12.70
CA PRO A 192 -7.51 -10.51 -11.41
C PRO A 192 -6.06 -10.05 -11.16
N LEU A 193 -5.28 -9.86 -12.22
CA LEU A 193 -3.94 -9.26 -12.12
C LEU A 193 -4.03 -7.78 -11.72
N LEU A 194 -4.91 -7.00 -12.38
CA LEU A 194 -5.17 -5.62 -11.97
C LEU A 194 -5.69 -5.54 -10.52
N GLN A 195 -6.55 -6.46 -10.11
CA GLN A 195 -6.99 -6.58 -8.73
C GLN A 195 -5.81 -6.75 -7.79
N GLN A 196 -4.93 -7.67 -8.11
CA GLN A 196 -3.81 -8.07 -7.27
C GLN A 196 -2.77 -6.95 -7.14
N ILE A 197 -2.31 -6.35 -8.26
CA ILE A 197 -1.29 -5.30 -8.25
C ILE A 197 -1.77 -4.01 -7.62
N ASN A 198 -3.11 -3.78 -7.62
CA ASN A 198 -3.73 -2.62 -6.99
C ASN A 198 -4.31 -2.94 -5.60
N GLY A 199 -4.15 -4.15 -5.08
CA GLY A 199 -4.65 -4.56 -3.77
C GLY A 199 -6.17 -4.49 -3.64
N LEU A 200 -6.93 -4.71 -4.73
CA LEU A 200 -8.38 -4.63 -4.74
C LEU A 200 -9.01 -5.92 -4.22
N ARG A 201 -9.97 -5.81 -3.30
CA ARG A 201 -10.72 -6.98 -2.77
C ARG A 201 -11.91 -7.40 -3.61
N GLY A 202 -12.26 -6.66 -4.67
CA GLY A 202 -13.39 -6.91 -5.56
C GLY A 202 -13.12 -6.34 -6.94
N THR A 203 -14.06 -6.57 -7.87
CA THR A 203 -13.96 -6.11 -9.26
C THR A 203 -14.43 -4.68 -9.45
N GLN A 204 -14.94 -4.05 -8.39
CA GLN A 204 -15.53 -2.71 -8.48
C GLN A 204 -14.45 -1.63 -8.50
N VAL A 205 -14.49 -0.79 -9.52
CA VAL A 205 -13.64 0.39 -9.70
C VAL A 205 -14.52 1.64 -9.80
N TYR A 206 -13.96 2.79 -9.45
CA TYR A 206 -14.68 4.05 -9.39
C TYR A 206 -13.98 5.11 -10.22
N PRO A 207 -14.70 6.03 -10.87
CA PRO A 207 -14.13 7.15 -11.59
C PRO A 207 -13.17 7.96 -10.71
N GLY A 208 -11.99 8.28 -11.27
CA GLY A 208 -10.91 8.95 -10.54
C GLY A 208 -9.96 8.03 -9.78
N MET A 209 -10.25 6.74 -9.71
CA MET A 209 -9.34 5.74 -9.15
C MET A 209 -8.13 5.56 -10.09
N MET A 210 -6.93 5.67 -9.56
CA MET A 210 -5.71 5.39 -10.30
C MET A 210 -5.37 3.91 -10.16
N LEU A 211 -5.27 3.21 -11.27
CA LEU A 211 -4.86 1.81 -11.34
C LEU A 211 -3.47 1.69 -11.93
N LEU A 212 -2.60 0.99 -11.24
CA LEU A 212 -1.33 0.52 -11.76
C LEU A 212 -1.63 -0.54 -12.83
N LEU A 213 -1.09 -0.39 -14.03
CA LEU A 213 -1.33 -1.30 -15.15
C LEU A 213 -0.29 -2.43 -15.20
N HIS A 214 0.94 -2.13 -14.78
CA HIS A 214 2.04 -3.08 -14.78
C HIS A 214 2.75 -3.10 -13.42
N PRO A 215 3.17 -4.26 -12.92
CA PRO A 215 3.86 -4.35 -11.62
C PRO A 215 5.23 -3.65 -11.59
N GLU A 216 5.80 -3.33 -12.74
CA GLU A 216 7.11 -2.69 -12.90
C GLU A 216 7.06 -1.16 -12.67
N ALA A 217 5.89 -0.55 -12.76
CA ALA A 217 5.70 0.91 -12.59
C ALA A 217 5.71 1.39 -11.12
N ALA A 218 5.93 0.49 -10.15
CA ALA A 218 6.00 0.82 -8.73
C ALA A 218 7.40 1.23 -8.24
N GLU A 219 8.42 1.31 -9.12
CA GLU A 219 9.76 1.76 -8.73
C GLU A 219 10.03 3.20 -9.17
N PRO A 220 10.48 4.11 -8.27
CA PRO A 220 11.06 5.38 -8.66
C PRO A 220 12.41 5.12 -9.37
N GLU A 221 12.66 5.83 -10.46
CA GLU A 221 13.90 5.76 -11.26
C GLU A 221 15.15 5.82 -10.36
N LYS A 222 15.91 4.73 -10.33
CA LYS A 222 17.23 4.66 -9.70
C LYS A 222 18.23 5.41 -10.61
N PRO A 223 19.07 6.28 -10.06
CA PRO A 223 20.15 6.90 -10.84
C PRO A 223 21.05 5.83 -11.45
N SER A 224 21.42 6.01 -12.69
CA SER A 224 22.29 5.12 -13.47
C SER A 224 23.58 4.79 -12.72
N GLU A 225 23.80 3.52 -12.47
CA GLU A 225 25.00 2.95 -11.87
C GLU A 225 26.12 2.85 -12.92
N PRO A 226 27.38 3.11 -12.55
CA PRO A 226 28.50 2.92 -13.46
C PRO A 226 28.79 1.44 -13.72
N GLU A 227 29.38 1.17 -14.88
CA GLU A 227 29.70 -0.11 -15.51
C GLU A 227 30.42 -1.09 -14.55
N PRO A 228 30.16 -2.43 -14.62
CA PRO A 228 30.61 -3.38 -13.62
C PRO A 228 32.10 -3.70 -13.70
N GLU A 229 32.77 -3.70 -12.54
CA GLU A 229 34.07 -4.34 -12.33
C GLU A 229 33.93 -5.88 -12.35
N PRO A 230 35.01 -6.62 -12.72
CA PRO A 230 34.91 -8.05 -13.01
C PRO A 230 34.63 -8.91 -11.76
N GLU A 231 33.84 -9.98 -11.98
CA GLU A 231 33.38 -10.92 -10.97
C GLU A 231 34.52 -11.60 -10.19
N PRO A 232 34.40 -11.72 -8.85
CA PRO A 232 35.26 -12.62 -8.08
C PRO A 232 34.77 -14.06 -8.16
N THR A 233 35.72 -14.97 -8.26
CA THR A 233 35.65 -16.44 -8.31
C THR A 233 34.71 -17.02 -7.21
N PRO A 234 33.95 -18.09 -7.51
CA PRO A 234 32.97 -18.63 -6.57
C PRO A 234 33.63 -19.27 -5.32
N GLU A 235 33.18 -18.83 -4.16
CA GLU A 235 33.47 -19.45 -2.88
C GLU A 235 32.59 -20.72 -2.70
N PRO A 236 33.10 -21.78 -2.03
CA PRO A 236 32.40 -23.06 -1.94
C PRO A 236 31.09 -22.97 -1.14
N GLU A 237 30.06 -23.67 -1.61
CA GLU A 237 28.73 -23.77 -1.00
C GLU A 237 28.81 -24.22 0.47
N PRO A 238 28.09 -23.53 1.40
CA PRO A 238 27.97 -24.05 2.76
C PRO A 238 26.98 -25.22 2.79
N GLU A 239 27.43 -26.32 3.36
CA GLU A 239 26.64 -27.53 3.64
C GLU A 239 25.42 -27.18 4.50
N ILE A 240 24.24 -27.73 4.14
CA ILE A 240 22.96 -27.54 4.84
C ILE A 240 22.99 -28.35 6.14
N PRO A 241 22.88 -27.74 7.32
CA PRO A 241 22.75 -28.50 8.56
C PRO A 241 21.35 -29.13 8.64
N THR A 242 21.29 -30.44 8.79
CA THR A 242 20.06 -31.18 9.08
C THR A 242 19.67 -30.90 10.54
N GLY A 243 18.74 -29.98 10.75
CA GLY A 243 18.19 -29.65 12.05
C GLY A 243 16.79 -29.07 11.95
N SER A 244 15.87 -29.59 12.73
CA SER A 244 14.48 -29.15 12.81
C SER A 244 14.42 -27.69 13.25
N TYR A 245 13.98 -26.80 12.36
CA TYR A 245 13.72 -25.40 12.68
C TYR A 245 12.23 -25.19 12.91
N MET A 246 11.87 -24.88 14.13
CA MET A 246 10.56 -24.33 14.48
C MET A 246 10.56 -22.85 14.04
N ILE A 247 10.18 -22.61 12.79
CA ILE A 247 9.99 -21.24 12.27
C ILE A 247 8.52 -20.89 12.47
N ALA A 248 8.26 -19.77 13.14
CA ALA A 248 6.95 -19.11 13.07
C ALA A 248 6.74 -18.71 11.60
N LEU A 249 5.96 -19.49 10.87
CA LEU A 249 5.78 -19.34 9.41
C LEU A 249 4.97 -18.07 9.12
N LYS A 250 5.68 -16.96 8.92
CA LYS A 250 5.11 -15.79 8.26
C LYS A 250 4.78 -16.20 6.82
N VAL A 251 3.55 -15.98 6.39
CA VAL A 251 3.13 -16.21 5.00
C VAL A 251 3.98 -15.32 4.09
N LEU A 252 4.74 -15.94 3.19
CA LEU A 252 5.52 -15.22 2.17
C LEU A 252 4.64 -14.96 0.95
N LYS A 253 4.66 -13.74 0.46
CA LYS A 253 3.81 -13.28 -0.64
C LYS A 253 4.53 -12.24 -1.49
N TYR A 254 3.91 -11.87 -2.58
CA TYR A 254 4.39 -10.81 -3.46
C TYR A 254 4.81 -9.55 -2.68
N GLY A 255 5.98 -9.02 -3.00
CA GLY A 255 6.58 -7.86 -2.37
C GLY A 255 7.47 -8.15 -1.16
N ASP A 256 7.49 -9.40 -0.64
CA ASP A 256 8.42 -9.76 0.42
C ASP A 256 9.86 -9.84 -0.13
N ARG A 257 10.82 -9.26 0.60
CA ARG A 257 12.25 -9.25 0.24
C ARG A 257 13.07 -9.68 1.45
N ASN A 258 13.60 -10.90 1.42
CA ASN A 258 14.44 -11.43 2.50
C ASN A 258 15.11 -12.76 2.12
N ALA A 259 16.03 -13.23 2.98
CA ALA A 259 16.74 -14.48 2.80
C ALA A 259 15.80 -15.71 2.73
N THR A 260 14.65 -15.68 3.41
CA THR A 260 13.67 -16.79 3.37
C THR A 260 13.00 -16.87 2.00
N VAL A 261 12.70 -15.74 1.37
CA VAL A 261 12.20 -15.72 -0.03
C VAL A 261 13.22 -16.35 -0.95
N LYS A 262 14.51 -16.00 -0.82
CA LYS A 262 15.60 -16.58 -1.63
C LYS A 262 15.70 -18.10 -1.45
N GLN A 263 15.51 -18.62 -0.24
CA GLN A 263 15.49 -20.07 0.01
C GLN A 263 14.28 -20.74 -0.64
N ILE A 264 13.08 -20.17 -0.57
CA ILE A 264 11.88 -20.67 -1.23
C ILE A 264 12.06 -20.71 -2.75
N GLN A 265 12.63 -19.68 -3.33
CA GLN A 265 12.94 -19.63 -4.76
C GLN A 265 13.90 -20.77 -5.16
N ARG A 266 14.94 -21.00 -4.37
CA ARG A 266 15.87 -22.13 -4.60
C ARG A 266 15.17 -23.49 -4.52
N LEU A 267 14.27 -23.69 -3.54
CA LEU A 267 13.48 -24.91 -3.41
C LEU A 267 12.56 -25.10 -4.63
N LEU A 268 11.88 -24.05 -5.08
CA LEU A 268 11.03 -24.10 -6.27
C LEU A 268 11.84 -24.45 -7.51
N ILE A 269 13.01 -23.85 -7.71
CA ILE A 269 13.91 -24.18 -8.83
C ILE A 269 14.35 -25.63 -8.75
N ALA A 270 14.77 -26.12 -7.58
CA ALA A 270 15.22 -27.47 -7.35
C ALA A 270 14.10 -28.52 -7.59
N THR A 271 12.84 -28.12 -7.35
CA THR A 271 11.65 -28.97 -7.61
C THR A 271 11.08 -28.80 -9.02
N GLY A 272 11.79 -28.11 -9.92
CA GLY A 272 11.45 -28.01 -11.33
C GLY A 272 10.62 -26.79 -11.75
N PHE A 273 10.38 -25.85 -10.85
CA PHE A 273 9.66 -24.60 -11.14
C PHE A 273 10.67 -23.50 -11.48
N ALA A 274 11.13 -23.49 -12.73
CA ALA A 274 12.15 -22.56 -13.21
C ALA A 274 11.72 -21.10 -13.10
N MET A 275 12.66 -20.26 -12.71
CA MET A 275 12.56 -18.79 -12.69
C MET A 275 13.70 -18.23 -13.56
N PRO A 276 13.53 -18.21 -14.90
CA PRO A 276 14.62 -17.95 -15.84
C PRO A 276 15.07 -16.50 -15.90
N LYS A 277 14.23 -15.53 -15.47
CA LYS A 277 14.54 -14.10 -15.59
C LYS A 277 15.34 -13.59 -14.39
N TYR A 278 14.93 -13.97 -13.18
CA TYR A 278 15.50 -13.42 -11.95
C TYR A 278 16.11 -14.48 -11.01
N GLY A 279 15.72 -15.75 -11.20
CA GLY A 279 16.25 -16.85 -10.38
C GLY A 279 15.87 -16.73 -8.90
N ALA A 280 16.83 -17.06 -8.03
CA ALA A 280 16.67 -16.96 -6.58
C ALA A 280 17.32 -15.66 -6.07
N ASP A 281 16.72 -14.52 -6.37
CA ASP A 281 17.20 -13.19 -6.03
C ASP A 281 16.85 -12.74 -4.59
N GLY A 282 15.86 -13.37 -3.97
CA GLY A 282 15.36 -13.04 -2.64
C GLY A 282 14.19 -12.06 -2.66
N GLU A 283 13.71 -11.70 -3.85
CA GLU A 283 12.53 -10.86 -4.04
C GLU A 283 11.32 -11.72 -4.44
N TYR A 284 10.22 -11.61 -3.74
CA TYR A 284 9.00 -12.32 -4.09
C TYR A 284 8.26 -11.57 -5.21
N GLY A 285 8.85 -11.57 -6.40
CA GLY A 285 8.31 -10.94 -7.60
C GLY A 285 7.26 -11.80 -8.31
N THR A 286 6.79 -11.33 -9.49
CA THR A 286 5.80 -12.03 -10.32
C THR A 286 6.24 -13.43 -10.71
N GLU A 287 7.50 -13.62 -11.05
CA GLU A 287 8.07 -14.91 -11.43
C GLU A 287 7.99 -15.90 -10.27
N THR A 288 8.27 -15.46 -9.04
CA THR A 288 8.10 -16.26 -7.82
C THR A 288 6.63 -16.61 -7.58
N VAL A 289 5.72 -15.65 -7.75
CA VAL A 289 4.26 -15.90 -7.63
C VAL A 289 3.80 -16.94 -8.62
N GLU A 290 4.24 -16.87 -9.87
CA GLU A 290 3.89 -17.84 -10.91
C GLU A 290 4.46 -19.23 -10.61
N ALA A 291 5.72 -19.31 -10.19
CA ALA A 291 6.35 -20.55 -9.80
C ALA A 291 5.61 -21.21 -8.63
N VAL A 292 5.25 -20.43 -7.60
CA VAL A 292 4.45 -20.90 -6.46
C VAL A 292 3.07 -21.36 -6.89
N LYS A 293 2.37 -20.62 -7.76
CA LYS A 293 1.06 -21.05 -8.27
C LYS A 293 1.14 -22.38 -9.04
N LYS A 294 2.14 -22.53 -9.91
CA LYS A 294 2.37 -23.78 -10.63
C LYS A 294 2.64 -24.93 -9.67
N PHE A 295 3.48 -24.71 -8.66
CA PHE A 295 3.74 -25.66 -7.59
C PHE A 295 2.47 -26.06 -6.84
N GLN A 296 1.66 -25.08 -6.44
CA GLN A 296 0.40 -25.29 -5.72
C GLN A 296 -0.59 -26.12 -6.55
N ILE A 297 -0.76 -25.82 -7.85
CA ILE A 297 -1.61 -26.58 -8.76
C ILE A 297 -1.14 -28.04 -8.84
N GLN A 298 0.17 -28.26 -9.04
CA GLN A 298 0.73 -29.59 -9.16
C GLN A 298 0.56 -30.43 -7.89
N ASN A 299 0.54 -29.77 -6.72
CA ASN A 299 0.37 -30.43 -5.43
C ASN A 299 -1.09 -30.43 -4.91
N GLY A 300 -2.06 -30.03 -5.74
CA GLY A 300 -3.49 -30.06 -5.39
C GLY A 300 -3.91 -29.15 -4.25
N ILE A 301 -3.17 -28.05 -4.01
CA ILE A 301 -3.48 -27.05 -2.99
C ILE A 301 -3.92 -25.72 -3.65
N PRO A 302 -4.67 -24.85 -2.93
CA PRO A 302 -5.17 -23.60 -3.50
C PRO A 302 -4.06 -22.73 -4.10
N ALA A 303 -4.15 -22.43 -5.41
CA ALA A 303 -3.14 -21.70 -6.16
C ALA A 303 -3.27 -20.18 -5.94
N ASN A 304 -3.02 -19.71 -4.71
CA ASN A 304 -3.09 -18.31 -4.33
C ASN A 304 -1.78 -17.53 -4.58
N GLY A 305 -0.69 -18.24 -4.92
CA GLY A 305 0.61 -17.65 -5.20
C GLY A 305 1.34 -17.13 -3.97
N ALA A 306 0.91 -17.48 -2.76
CA ALA A 306 1.59 -17.16 -1.51
C ALA A 306 2.09 -18.45 -0.85
N VAL A 307 3.25 -18.41 -0.19
CA VAL A 307 3.77 -19.54 0.57
C VAL A 307 3.24 -19.48 2.00
N ASP A 308 2.08 -20.09 2.20
CA ASP A 308 1.49 -20.35 3.50
C ASP A 308 2.04 -21.64 4.12
N LYS A 309 1.52 -22.03 5.31
CA LYS A 309 1.94 -23.25 6.00
C LYS A 309 1.78 -24.49 5.11
N ASN A 310 0.66 -24.63 4.40
CA ASN A 310 0.38 -25.80 3.57
C ASN A 310 1.33 -25.87 2.38
N THR A 311 1.57 -24.74 1.73
CA THR A 311 2.52 -24.61 0.63
C THR A 311 3.94 -24.94 1.09
N MET A 312 4.34 -24.45 2.28
CA MET A 312 5.65 -24.73 2.85
C MET A 312 5.85 -26.21 3.15
N LEU A 313 4.88 -26.87 3.81
CA LEU A 313 4.96 -28.30 4.11
C LEU A 313 5.14 -29.11 2.82
N LYS A 314 4.37 -28.81 1.77
CA LYS A 314 4.52 -29.45 0.47
C LYS A 314 5.88 -29.18 -0.20
N LEU A 315 6.45 -27.98 -0.04
CA LEU A 315 7.79 -27.68 -0.53
C LEU A 315 8.89 -28.44 0.22
N LEU A 316 8.65 -28.80 1.47
CA LEU A 316 9.55 -29.59 2.30
C LEU A 316 9.34 -31.11 2.16
N GLY A 317 8.35 -31.55 1.35
CA GLY A 317 8.07 -32.95 1.08
C GLY A 317 7.18 -33.64 2.12
N GLU A 318 6.41 -32.86 2.88
CA GLU A 318 5.44 -33.33 3.88
C GLU A 318 3.99 -33.25 3.39
#